data_118615dbdb85011c388aa310c305eb4c
#
_entry.id   118615dbdb85011c388aa310c305eb4c
#
_cell.length_a   1.000
_cell.length_b   1.000
_cell.length_c   1.000
_cell.angle_alpha   90.00
_cell.angle_beta   90.00
_cell.angle_gamma   90.00
#
_symmetry.space_group_name_H-M   'P 1'
#
loop_
_entity.id
_entity.type
_entity.pdbx_description
1 polymer ?
#
loop_
_entity_poly.entity_id
_entity_poly.type
_entity_poly.pdbx_seq_one_letter_code
_entity_poly.pdbx_strand_id
1 'polypeptide(L)'
;MLVSCYKPYDANIDNGEKILVINGLITNENASYRIHLSYALPFDSSGTGQPAYASNVHITDEQGKYYAFYESGNGDYISDPTQFTGNPGSIYTLFINTVDGERYESDPQQLFSSAYPDSVYAEFGYQETLNKITGLKVISHGANILTDIRNESNGFPRFRFTTNLETQYVNVICPPAGLCDVNYCWQTENANPNINLTGGEYSTNSASVNKHVICFIDDNLYCFSLIYYQAFMVSSRVIYLNQYTLNNEAYLYYKNIDELLKSEGKLFDPIATQIIGNIKCITHPENKVFGFFEAASVSYTSYKVDFRNLINAQPSMTKIPYFLPPEPIGSWKNEVPPFWVN
;
A
#
# COMPACT_ATOMS: atom_id res chain seq x y z
N MET A 1 -21.75 47.53 -0.10
CA MET A 1 -22.25 46.20 -0.54
C MET A 1 -21.34 45.70 -1.62
N LEU A 2 -20.43 44.78 -1.34
CA LEU A 2 -19.59 44.13 -2.29
C LEU A 2 -20.33 42.86 -2.76
N VAL A 3 -20.84 42.85 -3.97
CA VAL A 3 -21.43 41.64 -4.60
C VAL A 3 -20.26 40.87 -5.16
N SER A 4 -19.88 39.78 -4.48
CA SER A 4 -18.96 38.76 -5.00
C SER A 4 -19.71 37.98 -6.07
N CYS A 5 -19.38 38.19 -7.34
CA CYS A 5 -19.80 37.29 -8.43
C CYS A 5 -19.05 35.95 -8.29
N TYR A 6 -19.64 35.01 -7.63
CA TYR A 6 -19.25 33.60 -7.71
C TYR A 6 -19.79 33.04 -9.03
N LYS A 7 -18.91 32.81 -9.97
CA LYS A 7 -19.24 32.08 -11.19
C LYS A 7 -18.90 30.63 -10.90
N PRO A 8 -19.89 29.73 -10.74
CA PRO A 8 -19.59 28.31 -10.62
C PRO A 8 -18.82 27.89 -11.89
N TYR A 9 -17.70 27.23 -11.70
CA TYR A 9 -16.98 26.60 -12.78
C TYR A 9 -17.80 25.35 -13.17
N ASP A 10 -18.60 25.46 -14.21
CA ASP A 10 -19.17 24.28 -14.88
C ASP A 10 -18.02 23.55 -15.56
N ALA A 11 -17.48 22.57 -14.87
CA ALA A 11 -16.67 21.55 -15.49
C ALA A 11 -17.63 20.73 -16.39
N ASN A 12 -17.81 21.15 -17.64
CA ASN A 12 -18.36 20.26 -18.66
C ASN A 12 -17.36 19.11 -18.82
N ILE A 13 -17.54 18.08 -18.02
CA ILE A 13 -17.00 16.78 -18.28
C ILE A 13 -17.90 16.22 -19.36
N ASP A 14 -17.43 16.27 -20.60
CA ASP A 14 -18.10 15.58 -21.70
C ASP A 14 -18.33 14.14 -21.28
N ASN A 15 -19.59 13.75 -21.12
CA ASN A 15 -20.07 12.43 -20.70
C ASN A 15 -19.75 11.34 -21.76
N GLY A 16 -18.62 11.39 -22.44
CA GLY A 16 -18.33 10.54 -23.59
C GLY A 16 -16.93 9.95 -23.69
N GLU A 17 -15.91 10.54 -23.13
CA GLU A 17 -14.56 9.97 -23.26
C GLU A 17 -14.32 8.85 -22.24
N LYS A 18 -14.25 7.61 -22.73
CA LYS A 18 -13.78 6.46 -21.93
C LYS A 18 -12.27 6.54 -21.80
N ILE A 19 -11.80 7.11 -20.70
CA ILE A 19 -10.36 7.18 -20.41
C ILE A 19 -9.90 5.82 -19.89
N LEU A 20 -8.94 5.22 -20.57
CA LEU A 20 -8.35 3.94 -20.15
C LEU A 20 -7.41 4.14 -18.97
N VAL A 21 -7.53 3.27 -17.99
CA VAL A 21 -6.65 3.18 -16.81
C VAL A 21 -5.91 1.86 -16.86
N ILE A 22 -4.58 1.93 -16.81
CA ILE A 22 -3.70 0.76 -16.91
C ILE A 22 -2.81 0.72 -15.68
N ASN A 23 -2.89 -0.35 -14.89
CA ASN A 23 -2.05 -0.55 -13.73
C ASN A 23 -1.31 -1.87 -13.85
N GLY A 24 0.01 -1.84 -13.68
CA GLY A 24 0.84 -3.03 -13.72
C GLY A 24 2.07 -2.89 -12.85
N LEU A 25 2.42 -3.96 -12.15
CA LEU A 25 3.64 -4.07 -11.38
C LEU A 25 4.31 -5.39 -11.71
N ILE A 26 5.58 -5.33 -12.06
CA ILE A 26 6.47 -6.49 -12.14
C ILE A 26 7.58 -6.35 -11.11
N THR A 27 7.98 -7.48 -10.53
CA THR A 27 9.04 -7.53 -9.52
C THR A 27 10.08 -8.59 -9.86
N ASN A 28 11.06 -8.74 -8.98
CA ASN A 28 12.08 -9.81 -9.06
C ASN A 28 11.63 -11.13 -8.45
N GLU A 29 10.34 -11.29 -8.14
CA GLU A 29 9.81 -12.52 -7.56
C GLU A 29 9.43 -13.52 -8.64
N ASN A 30 9.55 -14.81 -8.31
CA ASN A 30 8.95 -15.87 -9.12
C ASN A 30 7.46 -16.00 -8.80
N ALA A 31 6.65 -15.09 -9.35
CA ALA A 31 5.23 -15.02 -9.11
C ALA A 31 4.48 -14.64 -10.41
N SER A 32 3.18 -14.85 -10.42
CA SER A 32 2.33 -14.32 -11.49
C SER A 32 2.14 -12.83 -11.31
N TYR A 33 2.48 -12.05 -12.32
CA TYR A 33 2.25 -10.60 -12.34
C TYR A 33 0.92 -10.28 -12.99
N ARG A 34 0.31 -9.19 -12.54
CA ARG A 34 -0.98 -8.73 -13.04
C ARG A 34 -0.87 -7.36 -13.70
N ILE A 35 -1.43 -7.25 -14.92
CA ILE A 35 -1.76 -5.97 -15.56
C ILE A 35 -3.28 -5.84 -15.53
N HIS A 36 -3.77 -4.74 -14.95
CA HIS A 36 -5.20 -4.46 -14.84
C HIS A 36 -5.61 -3.33 -15.77
N LEU A 37 -6.64 -3.55 -16.57
CA LEU A 37 -7.23 -2.59 -17.49
C LEU A 37 -8.65 -2.25 -17.07
N SER A 38 -8.94 -0.97 -16.91
CA SER A 38 -10.29 -0.48 -16.60
C SER A 38 -10.53 0.88 -17.24
N TYR A 39 -11.79 1.30 -17.31
CA TYR A 39 -12.14 2.66 -17.68
C TYR A 39 -12.31 3.51 -16.42
N ALA A 40 -11.83 4.76 -16.49
CA ALA A 40 -12.01 5.73 -15.42
C ALA A 40 -13.50 5.96 -15.16
N LEU A 41 -13.88 6.10 -13.90
CA LEU A 41 -15.22 6.51 -13.52
C LEU A 41 -15.38 8.02 -13.67
N PRO A 42 -16.60 8.51 -14.07
CA PRO A 42 -16.94 9.90 -13.91
C PRO A 42 -16.75 10.37 -12.46
N PHE A 43 -16.42 11.65 -12.29
CA PHE A 43 -16.10 12.22 -10.97
C PHE A 43 -17.22 12.09 -9.93
N ASP A 44 -18.47 12.02 -10.36
CA ASP A 44 -19.67 11.90 -9.53
C ASP A 44 -20.09 10.45 -9.24
N SER A 45 -19.35 9.48 -9.76
CA SER A 45 -19.63 8.06 -9.65
C SER A 45 -18.85 7.42 -8.51
N SER A 46 -19.48 6.50 -7.78
CA SER A 46 -18.84 5.65 -6.78
C SER A 46 -18.73 4.22 -7.27
N GLY A 47 -17.62 3.56 -6.97
CA GLY A 47 -17.40 2.15 -7.32
C GLY A 47 -16.06 1.88 -7.97
N THR A 48 -15.92 0.72 -8.58
CA THR A 48 -14.76 0.33 -9.39
C THR A 48 -15.02 0.63 -10.86
N GLY A 49 -13.98 1.06 -11.59
CA GLY A 49 -14.08 1.28 -13.04
C GLY A 49 -14.56 0.05 -13.78
N GLN A 50 -15.25 0.25 -14.90
CA GLN A 50 -15.64 -0.86 -15.76
C GLN A 50 -14.39 -1.53 -16.34
N PRO A 51 -14.31 -2.87 -16.41
CA PRO A 51 -13.19 -3.56 -17.00
C PRO A 51 -13.04 -3.20 -18.48
N ALA A 52 -11.79 -3.03 -18.92
CA ALA A 52 -11.43 -2.89 -20.33
C ALA A 52 -10.74 -4.15 -20.81
N TYR A 53 -10.86 -4.43 -22.12
CA TYR A 53 -10.35 -5.67 -22.70
C TYR A 53 -9.39 -5.39 -23.84
N ALA A 54 -8.35 -6.24 -23.92
CA ALA A 54 -7.32 -6.19 -24.92
C ALA A 54 -7.23 -7.52 -25.70
N SER A 55 -6.90 -7.43 -26.97
CA SER A 55 -6.61 -8.60 -27.80
C SER A 55 -5.19 -9.15 -27.55
N ASN A 56 -4.30 -8.30 -27.03
CA ASN A 56 -2.93 -8.68 -26.70
C ASN A 56 -2.38 -7.78 -25.60
N VAL A 57 -1.78 -8.38 -24.56
CA VAL A 57 -1.00 -7.71 -23.51
C VAL A 57 0.32 -8.43 -23.37
N HIS A 58 1.43 -7.71 -23.48
CA HIS A 58 2.76 -8.28 -23.31
C HIS A 58 3.78 -7.25 -22.83
N ILE A 59 4.87 -7.76 -22.32
CA ILE A 59 6.04 -6.97 -21.93
C ILE A 59 7.21 -7.42 -22.82
N THR A 60 8.09 -6.50 -23.18
CA THR A 60 9.39 -6.81 -23.74
C THR A 60 10.51 -6.34 -22.85
N ASP A 61 11.64 -7.06 -22.84
CA ASP A 61 12.88 -6.56 -22.26
C ASP A 61 13.70 -5.76 -23.30
N GLU A 62 14.85 -5.21 -22.86
CA GLU A 62 15.74 -4.42 -23.71
C GLU A 62 16.36 -5.21 -24.88
N GLN A 63 16.32 -6.56 -24.86
CA GLN A 63 16.72 -7.43 -25.99
C GLN A 63 15.57 -7.72 -26.93
N GLY A 64 14.36 -7.23 -26.65
CA GLY A 64 13.16 -7.49 -27.43
C GLY A 64 12.54 -8.87 -27.18
N LYS A 65 12.93 -9.56 -26.11
CA LYS A 65 12.29 -10.81 -25.73
C LYS A 65 10.87 -10.56 -25.24
N TYR A 66 9.94 -11.32 -25.76
CA TYR A 66 8.50 -11.18 -25.58
C TYR A 66 8.00 -12.04 -24.43
N TYR A 67 7.17 -11.46 -23.54
CA TYR A 67 6.54 -12.12 -22.41
C TYR A 67 5.04 -11.83 -22.41
N ALA A 68 4.23 -12.86 -22.71
CA ALA A 68 2.78 -12.74 -22.82
C ALA A 68 2.09 -12.67 -21.47
N PHE A 69 0.99 -11.90 -21.43
CA PHE A 69 0.03 -11.88 -20.34
C PHE A 69 -1.32 -12.36 -20.87
N TYR A 70 -1.97 -13.24 -20.15
CA TYR A 70 -3.20 -13.90 -20.57
C TYR A 70 -4.40 -13.37 -19.77
N GLU A 71 -5.52 -13.15 -20.46
CA GLU A 71 -6.75 -12.69 -19.82
C GLU A 71 -7.23 -13.65 -18.73
N SER A 72 -7.50 -13.12 -17.55
CA SER A 72 -8.00 -13.83 -16.36
C SER A 72 -9.39 -13.38 -15.92
N GLY A 73 -10.03 -12.48 -16.68
CA GLY A 73 -11.34 -11.89 -16.40
C GLY A 73 -11.27 -10.52 -15.70
N ASN A 74 -12.37 -9.79 -15.78
CA ASN A 74 -12.51 -8.46 -15.15
C ASN A 74 -11.43 -7.43 -15.51
N GLY A 75 -10.86 -7.52 -16.74
CA GLY A 75 -9.78 -6.65 -17.18
C GLY A 75 -8.40 -7.00 -16.63
N ASP A 76 -8.26 -8.14 -15.97
CA ASP A 76 -6.98 -8.65 -15.47
C ASP A 76 -6.29 -9.53 -16.52
N TYR A 77 -5.00 -9.30 -16.69
CA TYR A 77 -4.07 -10.06 -17.53
C TYR A 77 -2.91 -10.57 -16.68
N ILE A 78 -2.65 -11.86 -16.70
CA ILE A 78 -1.73 -12.53 -15.77
C ILE A 78 -0.58 -13.19 -16.56
N SER A 79 0.66 -13.00 -16.06
CA SER A 79 1.84 -13.70 -16.60
C SER A 79 1.93 -15.14 -16.10
N ASP A 80 2.62 -15.97 -16.87
CA ASP A 80 3.02 -17.32 -16.43
C ASP A 80 4.35 -17.21 -15.63
N PRO A 81 4.36 -17.54 -14.33
CA PRO A 81 5.56 -17.44 -13.50
C PRO A 81 6.68 -18.39 -13.92
N THR A 82 6.38 -19.43 -14.72
CA THR A 82 7.40 -20.35 -15.27
C THR A 82 8.13 -19.77 -16.46
N GLN A 83 7.57 -18.74 -17.11
CA GLN A 83 8.11 -18.14 -18.31
C GLN A 83 8.68 -16.75 -18.09
N PHE A 84 8.20 -16.05 -17.06
CA PHE A 84 8.60 -14.68 -16.78
C PHE A 84 8.83 -14.42 -15.29
N THR A 85 10.01 -13.93 -15.00
CA THR A 85 10.39 -13.29 -13.72
C THR A 85 11.21 -12.06 -14.05
N GLY A 86 10.94 -10.94 -13.37
CA GLY A 86 11.71 -9.72 -13.57
C GLY A 86 13.17 -9.89 -13.12
N ASN A 87 14.12 -9.50 -13.97
CA ASN A 87 15.55 -9.57 -13.66
C ASN A 87 16.06 -8.18 -13.23
N PRO A 88 16.65 -8.04 -12.04
CA PRO A 88 17.30 -6.79 -11.64
C PRO A 88 18.37 -6.36 -12.66
N GLY A 89 18.34 -5.08 -13.03
CA GLY A 89 19.20 -4.49 -14.05
C GLY A 89 18.54 -4.36 -15.42
N SER A 90 17.54 -5.18 -15.73
CA SER A 90 16.82 -5.14 -17.01
C SER A 90 15.82 -3.99 -17.10
N ILE A 91 15.50 -3.63 -18.34
CA ILE A 91 14.52 -2.59 -18.69
C ILE A 91 13.33 -3.26 -19.36
N TYR A 92 12.12 -2.92 -18.93
CA TYR A 92 10.88 -3.51 -19.42
C TYR A 92 9.96 -2.45 -19.99
N THR A 93 9.28 -2.79 -21.10
CA THR A 93 8.26 -1.95 -21.72
C THR A 93 6.98 -2.75 -21.87
N LEU A 94 5.84 -2.17 -21.44
CA LEU A 94 4.52 -2.77 -21.58
C LEU A 94 3.88 -2.35 -22.89
N PHE A 95 3.27 -3.32 -23.58
CA PHE A 95 2.50 -3.11 -24.82
C PHE A 95 1.10 -3.69 -24.66
N ILE A 96 0.10 -2.95 -25.11
CA ILE A 96 -1.31 -3.35 -25.07
C ILE A 96 -1.95 -3.03 -26.41
N ASN A 97 -2.64 -4.00 -26.99
CA ASN A 97 -3.54 -3.79 -28.13
C ASN A 97 -4.96 -4.10 -27.64
N THR A 98 -5.84 -3.11 -27.64
CA THR A 98 -7.22 -3.29 -27.23
C THR A 98 -8.05 -4.01 -28.32
N VAL A 99 -9.24 -4.49 -27.95
CA VAL A 99 -10.12 -5.20 -28.90
C VAL A 99 -10.67 -4.29 -29.99
N ASP A 100 -10.73 -3.00 -29.77
CA ASP A 100 -11.14 -1.95 -30.72
C ASP A 100 -9.97 -1.44 -31.59
N GLY A 101 -8.75 -1.99 -31.40
CA GLY A 101 -7.59 -1.74 -32.27
C GLY A 101 -6.66 -0.63 -31.80
N GLU A 102 -6.93 -0.03 -30.64
CA GLU A 102 -6.03 0.96 -30.04
C GLU A 102 -4.76 0.31 -29.52
N ARG A 103 -3.64 1.00 -29.65
CA ARG A 103 -2.33 0.54 -29.16
C ARG A 103 -1.79 1.46 -28.10
N TYR A 104 -1.32 0.86 -27.02
CA TYR A 104 -0.73 1.57 -25.87
C TYR A 104 0.65 1.03 -25.58
N GLU A 105 1.53 1.91 -25.14
CA GLU A 105 2.92 1.59 -24.81
C GLU A 105 3.33 2.37 -23.57
N SER A 106 4.05 1.73 -22.64
CA SER A 106 4.66 2.42 -21.50
C SER A 106 6.01 3.02 -21.88
N ASP A 107 6.41 4.06 -21.17
CA ASP A 107 7.82 4.42 -21.14
C ASP A 107 8.64 3.25 -20.54
N PRO A 108 9.89 3.01 -20.99
CA PRO A 108 10.71 1.93 -20.50
C PRO A 108 11.00 2.04 -19.00
N GLN A 109 10.78 0.96 -18.24
CA GLN A 109 10.96 0.92 -16.79
C GLN A 109 12.13 0.03 -16.41
N GLN A 110 13.14 0.60 -15.78
CA GLN A 110 14.27 -0.15 -15.27
C GLN A 110 13.95 -0.78 -13.91
N LEU A 111 14.17 -2.09 -13.81
CA LEU A 111 14.07 -2.84 -12.56
C LEU A 111 15.43 -2.79 -11.86
N PHE A 112 15.56 -1.94 -10.85
CA PHE A 112 16.79 -1.81 -10.08
C PHE A 112 17.03 -3.03 -9.17
N SER A 113 18.27 -3.24 -8.75
CA SER A 113 18.59 -4.28 -7.75
C SER A 113 17.92 -3.96 -6.41
N SER A 114 17.49 -5.03 -5.73
CA SER A 114 16.89 -4.90 -4.40
C SER A 114 17.90 -4.33 -3.41
N ALA A 115 17.47 -3.35 -2.62
CA ALA A 115 18.14 -2.98 -1.39
C ALA A 115 17.36 -3.62 -0.22
N TYR A 116 18.07 -4.09 0.78
CA TYR A 116 17.47 -4.64 1.99
C TYR A 116 17.54 -3.62 3.12
N PRO A 117 16.56 -3.60 4.03
CA PRO A 117 16.71 -2.85 5.28
C PRO A 117 17.94 -3.35 6.05
N ASP A 118 18.78 -2.43 6.54
CA ASP A 118 19.86 -2.79 7.47
C ASP A 118 19.29 -3.17 8.82
N SER A 119 18.21 -2.46 9.22
CA SER A 119 17.51 -2.70 10.46
C SER A 119 16.05 -2.31 10.35
N VAL A 120 15.20 -3.07 11.05
CA VAL A 120 13.82 -2.70 11.36
C VAL A 120 13.69 -2.78 12.87
N TYR A 121 13.21 -1.72 13.49
CA TYR A 121 13.13 -1.63 14.96
C TYR A 121 11.95 -0.76 15.39
N ALA A 122 11.66 -0.78 16.70
CA ALA A 122 10.59 0.01 17.29
C ALA A 122 11.15 1.04 18.27
N GLU A 123 10.61 2.24 18.23
CA GLU A 123 10.79 3.26 19.25
C GLU A 123 9.42 3.61 19.86
N PHE A 124 9.39 3.88 21.17
CA PHE A 124 8.16 4.39 21.80
C PHE A 124 7.75 5.71 21.16
N GLY A 125 6.45 5.86 20.94
CA GLY A 125 5.89 7.05 20.35
C GLY A 125 4.43 7.28 20.71
N TYR A 126 3.88 8.34 20.18
CA TYR A 126 2.46 8.64 20.29
C TYR A 126 1.96 9.18 18.95
N GLN A 127 0.67 8.97 18.69
CA GLN A 127 -0.04 9.52 17.55
C GLN A 127 -1.22 10.35 18.01
N GLU A 128 -1.32 11.58 17.48
CA GLU A 128 -2.49 12.42 17.68
C GLU A 128 -3.47 12.21 16.52
N THR A 129 -4.71 11.92 16.85
CA THR A 129 -5.81 11.82 15.89
C THR A 129 -6.97 12.69 16.32
N LEU A 130 -7.78 13.15 15.39
CA LEU A 130 -9.03 13.83 15.69
C LEU A 130 -10.18 12.81 15.69
N ASN A 131 -10.92 12.78 16.78
CA ASN A 131 -12.17 12.03 16.78
C ASN A 131 -13.15 12.71 15.82
N LYS A 132 -13.55 12.02 14.76
CA LYS A 132 -14.40 12.57 13.69
C LYS A 132 -15.80 12.99 14.18
N ILE A 133 -16.27 12.45 15.30
CA ILE A 133 -17.60 12.74 15.86
C ILE A 133 -17.55 13.93 16.80
N THR A 134 -16.54 13.97 17.69
CA THR A 134 -16.46 14.97 18.75
C THR A 134 -15.53 16.15 18.42
N GLY A 135 -14.69 16.02 17.41
CA GLY A 135 -13.64 16.99 17.06
C GLY A 135 -12.50 17.07 18.09
N LEU A 136 -12.51 16.23 19.11
CA LEU A 136 -11.50 16.24 20.15
C LEU A 136 -10.23 15.50 19.71
N LYS A 137 -9.09 16.02 20.15
CA LYS A 137 -7.81 15.32 19.98
C LYS A 137 -7.77 14.06 20.84
N VAL A 138 -7.39 12.95 20.23
CA VAL A 138 -7.12 11.68 20.89
C VAL A 138 -5.64 11.38 20.74
N ILE A 139 -4.96 11.11 21.84
CA ILE A 139 -3.55 10.70 21.85
C ILE A 139 -3.52 9.19 22.09
N SER A 140 -2.93 8.47 21.16
CA SER A 140 -2.65 7.03 21.28
C SER A 140 -1.16 6.86 21.52
N HIS A 141 -0.79 6.07 22.54
CA HIS A 141 0.58 5.66 22.81
C HIS A 141 0.87 4.34 22.06
N GLY A 142 2.14 4.11 21.76
CA GLY A 142 2.49 2.89 21.01
C GLY A 142 3.93 2.89 20.55
N ALA A 143 4.17 2.18 19.45
CA ALA A 143 5.45 2.00 18.82
C ALA A 143 5.46 2.61 17.41
N ASN A 144 6.40 3.49 17.14
CA ASN A 144 6.82 3.82 15.78
C ASN A 144 7.72 2.69 15.29
N ILE A 145 7.37 2.06 14.19
CA ILE A 145 8.22 1.10 13.51
C ILE A 145 9.07 1.87 12.52
N LEU A 146 10.37 1.71 12.63
CA LEU A 146 11.36 2.46 11.84
C LEU A 146 12.24 1.49 11.07
N THR A 147 12.82 2.01 9.99
CA THR A 147 13.83 1.30 9.21
C THR A 147 15.01 2.21 8.90
N ASP A 148 16.20 1.59 8.90
CA ASP A 148 17.42 2.17 8.35
C ASP A 148 17.82 1.38 7.10
N ILE A 149 18.26 2.07 6.04
CA ILE A 149 18.65 1.45 4.78
C ILE A 149 19.93 2.09 4.31
N ARG A 150 20.97 1.28 4.12
CA ARG A 150 22.18 1.69 3.41
C ARG A 150 21.99 1.44 1.93
N ASN A 151 22.45 2.37 1.15
CA ASN A 151 22.53 2.18 -0.28
C ASN A 151 24.03 2.06 -0.66
N GLU A 152 24.39 0.88 -1.09
CA GLU A 152 25.76 0.61 -1.55
C GLU A 152 25.96 0.99 -3.03
N SER A 153 24.88 1.35 -3.73
CA SER A 153 24.92 1.75 -5.13
C SER A 153 25.14 3.26 -5.29
N ASN A 154 25.85 3.67 -6.35
CA ASN A 154 26.09 5.07 -6.70
C ASN A 154 24.81 5.75 -7.24
N GLY A 155 23.76 5.87 -6.44
CA GLY A 155 22.50 6.50 -6.83
C GLY A 155 21.67 6.92 -5.63
N PHE A 156 20.66 7.75 -5.88
CA PHE A 156 19.72 8.14 -4.83
C PHE A 156 18.71 7.02 -4.64
N PRO A 157 18.70 6.34 -3.49
CA PRO A 157 17.72 5.30 -3.22
C PRO A 157 16.32 5.91 -3.09
N ARG A 158 15.36 5.26 -3.72
CA ARG A 158 13.94 5.61 -3.63
C ARG A 158 13.18 4.36 -3.30
N PHE A 159 12.41 4.42 -2.24
CA PHE A 159 11.68 3.25 -1.76
C PHE A 159 10.22 3.57 -1.54
N ARG A 160 9.38 2.57 -1.81
CA ARG A 160 7.98 2.51 -1.40
C ARG A 160 7.82 1.30 -0.49
N PHE A 161 7.06 1.49 0.58
CA PHE A 161 6.79 0.45 1.55
C PHE A 161 5.32 0.09 1.56
N THR A 162 5.04 -1.21 1.68
CA THR A 162 3.73 -1.72 2.07
C THR A 162 3.89 -2.63 3.27
N THR A 163 2.89 -2.64 4.14
CA THR A 163 2.97 -3.33 5.42
C THR A 163 1.72 -4.12 5.69
N ASN A 164 1.90 -5.34 6.21
CA ASN A 164 0.84 -6.11 6.82
C ASN A 164 1.18 -6.30 8.29
N LEU A 165 0.23 -6.01 9.16
CA LEU A 165 0.31 -6.30 10.59
C LEU A 165 -0.49 -7.55 10.89
N GLU A 166 0.17 -8.57 11.38
CA GLU A 166 -0.46 -9.77 11.89
C GLU A 166 -0.54 -9.68 13.40
N THR A 167 -1.74 -9.68 13.95
CA THR A 167 -1.98 -9.64 15.38
C THR A 167 -2.51 -11.00 15.85
N GLN A 168 -1.81 -11.61 16.80
CA GLN A 168 -2.27 -12.79 17.50
C GLN A 168 -3.03 -12.36 18.75
N TYR A 169 -4.22 -12.89 18.91
CA TYR A 169 -5.05 -12.69 20.07
C TYR A 169 -5.17 -14.00 20.86
N VAL A 170 -5.20 -13.88 22.17
CA VAL A 170 -5.54 -14.95 23.11
C VAL A 170 -6.93 -14.70 23.65
N ASN A 171 -7.83 -15.62 23.42
CA ASN A 171 -9.16 -15.64 24.03
C ASN A 171 -9.20 -16.63 25.18
N VAL A 172 -9.39 -16.12 26.37
CA VAL A 172 -9.47 -16.92 27.59
C VAL A 172 -10.91 -16.88 28.11
N ILE A 173 -11.56 -18.02 28.14
CA ILE A 173 -12.92 -18.19 28.65
C ILE A 173 -12.85 -19.01 29.94
N CYS A 174 -13.20 -18.42 31.10
CA CYS A 174 -13.18 -19.07 32.37
C CYS A 174 -14.63 -19.25 32.87
N PRO A 175 -15.16 -20.47 32.88
CA PRO A 175 -16.47 -20.72 33.47
C PRO A 175 -16.41 -20.52 35.01
N PRO A 176 -17.55 -20.27 35.70
CA PRO A 176 -17.61 -20.07 37.13
C PRO A 176 -17.09 -21.27 37.94
N ALA A 177 -17.13 -22.46 37.37
CA ALA A 177 -16.54 -23.68 37.91
C ALA A 177 -15.91 -24.48 36.77
N GLY A 178 -14.61 -24.75 36.86
CA GLY A 178 -13.86 -25.51 35.85
C GLY A 178 -12.53 -24.86 35.46
N LEU A 179 -11.89 -25.44 34.44
CA LEU A 179 -10.67 -24.90 33.85
C LEU A 179 -11.01 -23.85 32.79
N CYS A 180 -10.14 -22.90 32.62
CA CYS A 180 -10.27 -21.91 31.54
C CYS A 180 -9.89 -22.55 30.21
N ASP A 181 -10.68 -22.28 29.18
CA ASP A 181 -10.33 -22.56 27.78
C ASP A 181 -9.51 -21.41 27.20
N VAL A 182 -8.42 -21.78 26.56
CA VAL A 182 -7.52 -20.80 25.89
C VAL A 182 -7.48 -21.10 24.40
N ASN A 183 -7.93 -20.12 23.61
CA ASN A 183 -7.95 -20.21 22.17
C ASN A 183 -7.11 -19.08 21.56
N TYR A 184 -6.44 -19.36 20.45
CA TYR A 184 -5.69 -18.37 19.69
C TYR A 184 -6.41 -18.06 18.39
N CYS A 185 -6.40 -16.79 18.00
CA CYS A 185 -6.86 -16.36 16.69
C CYS A 185 -5.95 -15.25 16.14
N TRP A 186 -5.94 -15.10 14.84
CA TRP A 186 -5.07 -14.16 14.13
C TRP A 186 -5.90 -13.23 13.27
N GLN A 187 -5.44 -12.00 13.18
CA GLN A 187 -6.01 -10.99 12.29
C GLN A 187 -4.90 -10.31 11.51
N THR A 188 -5.07 -10.25 10.20
CA THR A 188 -4.19 -9.51 9.30
C THR A 188 -4.84 -8.19 8.92
N GLU A 189 -4.09 -7.10 9.05
CA GLU A 189 -4.53 -5.76 8.62
C GLU A 189 -3.40 -5.01 7.94
N ASN A 190 -3.73 -4.00 7.13
CA ASN A 190 -2.72 -3.09 6.60
C ASN A 190 -2.33 -2.09 7.69
N ALA A 191 -1.08 -2.14 8.14
CA ALA A 191 -0.58 -1.28 9.21
C ALA A 191 -0.44 0.18 8.79
N ASN A 192 -0.27 0.44 7.50
CA ASN A 192 -0.19 1.79 6.96
C ASN A 192 -0.92 1.85 5.61
N PRO A 193 -2.19 2.28 5.58
CA PRO A 193 -2.96 2.38 4.34
C PRO A 193 -2.51 3.54 3.44
N ASN A 194 -1.68 4.45 3.95
CA ASN A 194 -1.16 5.58 3.19
C ASN A 194 0.02 5.15 2.31
N ILE A 195 0.29 5.96 1.29
CA ILE A 195 1.51 5.78 0.48
C ILE A 195 2.71 6.13 1.37
N ASN A 196 3.59 5.17 1.57
CA ASN A 196 4.79 5.35 2.38
C ASN A 196 6.01 5.34 1.45
N LEU A 197 6.65 6.49 1.33
CA LEU A 197 7.79 6.73 0.44
C LEU A 197 8.96 7.30 1.22
N THR A 198 10.17 6.92 0.82
CA THR A 198 11.40 7.58 1.28
C THR A 198 12.44 7.65 0.17
N GLY A 199 13.37 8.56 0.31
CA GLY A 199 14.38 8.86 -0.71
C GLY A 199 14.02 10.10 -1.52
N GLY A 200 14.90 10.51 -2.42
CA GLY A 200 14.68 11.66 -3.31
C GLY A 200 14.76 13.04 -2.65
N GLU A 201 14.37 13.18 -1.40
CA GLU A 201 14.40 14.46 -0.69
C GLU A 201 15.77 14.75 -0.03
N TYR A 202 16.56 13.75 0.23
CA TYR A 202 17.86 13.86 0.83
C TYR A 202 18.93 14.05 -0.27
N SER A 203 18.94 15.25 -0.85
CA SER A 203 19.84 15.65 -1.96
C SER A 203 21.28 15.84 -1.54
N THR A 204 21.66 15.43 -0.36
CA THR A 204 23.03 15.55 0.12
C THR A 204 23.67 14.17 0.20
N ASN A 205 24.42 13.78 -0.79
CA ASN A 205 25.49 12.76 -0.80
C ASN A 205 25.44 11.57 0.19
N SER A 206 24.37 11.39 0.95
CA SER A 206 24.21 10.26 1.86
C SER A 206 23.47 9.13 1.16
N ALA A 207 24.16 8.05 0.97
CA ALA A 207 23.64 6.82 0.41
C ALA A 207 22.73 6.05 1.38
N SER A 208 22.28 6.66 2.48
CA SER A 208 21.51 5.98 3.52
C SER A 208 20.22 6.73 3.88
N VAL A 209 19.19 5.95 4.17
CA VAL A 209 17.95 6.40 4.80
C VAL A 209 18.02 6.00 6.27
N ASN A 210 17.83 6.96 7.18
CA ASN A 210 17.90 6.70 8.61
C ASN A 210 16.59 7.07 9.29
N LYS A 211 16.15 6.23 10.21
CA LYS A 211 14.94 6.43 11.04
C LYS A 211 13.67 6.74 10.23
N HIS A 212 13.51 6.12 9.09
CA HIS A 212 12.28 6.28 8.33
C HIS A 212 11.11 5.58 9.02
N VAL A 213 10.03 6.30 9.27
CA VAL A 213 8.84 5.77 9.93
C VAL A 213 8.01 4.96 8.95
N ILE A 214 7.89 3.67 9.20
CA ILE A 214 7.08 2.76 8.39
C ILE A 214 5.60 2.86 8.77
N CYS A 215 5.31 2.71 10.06
CA CYS A 215 3.95 2.81 10.60
C CYS A 215 3.99 3.07 12.09
N PHE A 216 2.82 3.38 12.65
CA PHE A 216 2.58 3.44 14.08
C PHE A 216 1.66 2.27 14.50
N ILE A 217 2.02 1.59 15.57
CA ILE A 217 1.22 0.52 16.17
C ILE A 217 0.86 0.95 17.59
N ASP A 218 -0.42 1.07 17.89
CA ASP A 218 -0.86 1.42 19.23
C ASP A 218 -0.53 0.31 20.25
N ASP A 219 -0.45 0.69 21.54
CA ASP A 219 -0.15 -0.22 22.64
C ASP A 219 -1.42 -0.86 23.26
N ASN A 220 -2.54 -0.81 22.58
CA ASN A 220 -3.79 -1.42 23.04
C ASN A 220 -3.66 -2.94 23.03
N LEU A 221 -3.40 -3.52 24.20
CA LEU A 221 -3.12 -4.93 24.34
C LEU A 221 -4.29 -5.75 24.91
N TYR A 222 -5.33 -5.10 25.44
CA TYR A 222 -6.36 -5.79 26.19
C TYR A 222 -7.78 -5.37 25.81
N CYS A 223 -8.63 -6.37 25.66
CA CYS A 223 -10.07 -6.24 25.69
C CYS A 223 -10.60 -7.23 26.74
N PHE A 224 -11.31 -6.74 27.76
CA PHE A 224 -11.82 -7.56 28.84
C PHE A 224 -13.35 -7.42 28.93
N SER A 225 -14.08 -8.55 28.98
CA SER A 225 -15.51 -8.57 29.23
C SER A 225 -15.82 -9.18 30.59
N LEU A 226 -16.38 -8.38 31.49
CA LEU A 226 -16.85 -8.86 32.81
C LEU A 226 -18.12 -9.71 32.73
N ILE A 227 -18.89 -9.59 31.65
CA ILE A 227 -20.23 -10.21 31.55
C ILE A 227 -20.13 -11.71 31.26
N TYR A 228 -19.06 -12.14 30.56
CA TYR A 228 -18.93 -13.52 30.08
C TYR A 228 -17.73 -14.27 30.67
N TYR A 229 -17.07 -13.73 31.71
CA TYR A 229 -15.80 -14.28 32.22
C TYR A 229 -14.76 -14.54 31.10
N GLN A 230 -14.76 -13.66 30.12
CA GLN A 230 -13.92 -13.77 28.93
C GLN A 230 -12.90 -12.65 28.90
N ALA A 231 -11.64 -13.02 28.75
CA ALA A 231 -10.56 -12.07 28.50
C ALA A 231 -10.04 -12.25 27.07
N PHE A 232 -9.92 -11.16 26.36
CA PHE A 232 -9.38 -11.11 25.02
C PHE A 232 -8.13 -10.22 25.03
N MET A 233 -6.98 -10.78 24.72
CA MET A 233 -5.71 -10.10 24.84
C MET A 233 -4.89 -10.22 23.56
N VAL A 234 -4.19 -9.17 23.19
CA VAL A 234 -3.13 -9.25 22.20
C VAL A 234 -1.92 -9.94 22.81
N SER A 235 -1.50 -11.05 22.26
CA SER A 235 -0.33 -11.80 22.73
C SER A 235 0.93 -11.46 21.97
N SER A 236 0.80 -11.19 20.66
CA SER A 236 1.94 -10.87 19.82
C SER A 236 1.49 -10.09 18.59
N ARG A 237 2.36 -9.24 18.08
CA ARG A 237 2.19 -8.51 16.84
C ARG A 237 3.45 -8.66 15.99
N VAL A 238 3.28 -9.04 14.74
CA VAL A 238 4.36 -9.16 13.76
C VAL A 238 4.02 -8.28 12.57
N ILE A 239 4.96 -7.42 12.20
CA ILE A 239 4.86 -6.60 10.99
C ILE A 239 5.62 -7.29 9.87
N TYR A 240 5.02 -7.37 8.71
CA TYR A 240 5.64 -7.82 7.47
C TYR A 240 5.78 -6.59 6.57
N LEU A 241 7.02 -6.28 6.24
CA LEU A 241 7.42 -5.13 5.47
C LEU A 241 7.86 -5.57 4.09
N ASN A 242 7.20 -5.05 3.06
CA ASN A 242 7.65 -5.16 1.67
C ASN A 242 8.28 -3.81 1.28
N GLN A 243 9.54 -3.84 0.91
CA GLN A 243 10.28 -2.68 0.45
C GLN A 243 10.50 -2.79 -1.06
N TYR A 244 9.92 -1.87 -1.81
CA TYR A 244 10.08 -1.75 -3.27
C TYR A 244 11.16 -0.72 -3.58
N THR A 245 12.15 -1.12 -4.38
CA THR A 245 13.18 -0.19 -4.90
C THR A 245 12.66 0.41 -6.19
N LEU A 246 12.45 1.73 -6.20
CA LEU A 246 11.81 2.45 -7.28
C LEU A 246 12.82 3.13 -8.20
N ASN A 247 12.46 3.29 -9.49
CA ASN A 247 13.05 4.28 -10.35
C ASN A 247 12.51 5.69 -10.04
N ASN A 248 13.06 6.71 -10.69
CA ASN A 248 12.66 8.10 -10.45
C ASN A 248 11.22 8.40 -10.87
N GLU A 249 10.77 7.81 -11.97
CA GLU A 249 9.42 8.05 -12.51
C GLU A 249 8.35 7.46 -11.59
N ALA A 250 8.55 6.21 -11.14
CA ALA A 250 7.65 5.56 -10.19
C ALA A 250 7.59 6.33 -8.86
N TYR A 251 8.75 6.79 -8.35
CA TYR A 251 8.79 7.59 -7.13
C TYR A 251 7.99 8.90 -7.29
N LEU A 252 8.19 9.64 -8.37
CA LEU A 252 7.46 10.89 -8.62
C LEU A 252 5.97 10.66 -8.83
N TYR A 253 5.60 9.58 -9.51
CA TYR A 253 4.19 9.20 -9.68
C TYR A 253 3.50 8.97 -8.33
N TYR A 254 4.07 8.15 -7.45
CA TYR A 254 3.51 7.92 -6.12
C TYR A 254 3.56 9.14 -5.21
N LYS A 255 4.60 9.97 -5.33
CA LYS A 255 4.68 11.23 -4.61
C LYS A 255 3.54 12.18 -4.98
N ASN A 256 3.24 12.32 -6.27
CA ASN A 256 2.13 13.14 -6.74
C ASN A 256 0.78 12.62 -6.24
N ILE A 257 0.58 11.29 -6.21
CA ILE A 257 -0.63 10.69 -5.63
C ILE A 257 -0.72 10.99 -4.14
N ASP A 258 0.35 10.82 -3.40
CA ASP A 258 0.40 11.09 -1.96
C ASP A 258 0.09 12.56 -1.63
N GLU A 259 0.64 13.49 -2.40
CA GLU A 259 0.34 14.92 -2.28
C GLU A 259 -1.14 15.21 -2.58
N LEU A 260 -1.71 14.58 -3.62
CA LEU A 260 -3.13 14.73 -3.94
C LEU A 260 -4.03 14.17 -2.84
N LEU A 261 -3.70 13.01 -2.29
CA LEU A 261 -4.47 12.39 -1.19
C LEU A 261 -4.41 13.20 0.11
N LYS A 262 -3.31 13.91 0.34
CA LYS A 262 -3.12 14.80 1.50
C LYS A 262 -3.76 16.17 1.34
N SER A 263 -4.13 16.54 0.11
CA SER A 263 -4.82 17.80 -0.14
C SER A 263 -6.26 17.71 0.42
N GLU A 264 -6.58 18.63 1.34
CA GLU A 264 -7.89 18.65 2.02
C GLU A 264 -8.85 19.69 1.40
N GLY A 265 -8.52 20.24 0.24
CA GLY A 265 -9.29 21.31 -0.40
C GLY A 265 -9.15 22.67 0.30
N LYS A 266 -8.05 22.90 1.00
CA LYS A 266 -7.72 24.20 1.60
C LYS A 266 -7.35 25.22 0.54
N LEU A 267 -7.50 26.51 0.87
CA LEU A 267 -7.30 27.65 -0.08
C LEU A 267 -5.92 27.66 -0.77
N PHE A 268 -4.91 27.04 -0.17
CA PHE A 268 -3.53 26.98 -0.67
C PHE A 268 -3.11 25.59 -1.13
N ASP A 269 -4.06 24.62 -1.17
CA ASP A 269 -3.75 23.30 -1.68
C ASP A 269 -3.46 23.37 -3.18
N PRO A 270 -2.55 22.55 -3.70
CA PRO A 270 -2.32 22.45 -5.13
C PRO A 270 -3.64 22.14 -5.84
N ILE A 271 -3.90 22.81 -6.96
CA ILE A 271 -5.05 22.47 -7.80
C ILE A 271 -4.92 20.99 -8.15
N ALA A 272 -5.98 20.22 -7.91
CA ALA A 272 -6.03 18.81 -8.25
C ALA A 272 -5.73 18.65 -9.76
N THR A 273 -4.47 18.37 -10.08
CA THR A 273 -4.03 18.10 -11.44
C THR A 273 -4.21 16.61 -11.71
N GLN A 274 -4.59 16.27 -12.95
CA GLN A 274 -4.63 14.88 -13.37
C GLN A 274 -3.22 14.27 -13.27
N ILE A 275 -3.07 13.20 -12.51
CA ILE A 275 -1.79 12.48 -12.42
C ILE A 275 -1.70 11.59 -13.65
N ILE A 276 -0.85 11.99 -14.58
CA ILE A 276 -0.55 11.24 -15.80
C ILE A 276 0.55 10.23 -15.44
N GLY A 277 0.33 8.97 -15.83
CA GLY A 277 1.33 7.92 -15.68
C GLY A 277 2.36 7.91 -16.80
N ASN A 278 2.95 6.74 -17.01
CA ASN A 278 4.00 6.53 -18.02
C ASN A 278 3.50 5.78 -19.26
N ILE A 279 2.20 5.74 -19.51
CA ILE A 279 1.60 4.98 -20.63
C ILE A 279 0.96 5.94 -21.60
N LYS A 280 1.16 5.70 -22.91
CA LYS A 280 0.69 6.55 -24.01
C LYS A 280 -0.13 5.74 -25.00
N CYS A 281 -1.17 6.34 -25.54
CA CYS A 281 -1.85 5.82 -26.72
C CYS A 281 -1.00 6.12 -27.96
N ILE A 282 -0.63 5.09 -28.71
CA ILE A 282 0.23 5.22 -29.90
C ILE A 282 -0.60 5.49 -31.14
N THR A 283 -1.81 4.95 -31.20
CA THR A 283 -2.73 5.15 -32.32
C THR A 283 -3.32 6.56 -32.33
N HIS A 284 -3.64 7.09 -31.14
CA HIS A 284 -4.21 8.42 -30.93
C HIS A 284 -3.48 9.13 -29.79
N PRO A 285 -2.35 9.80 -30.05
CA PRO A 285 -1.52 10.41 -29.00
C PRO A 285 -2.22 11.51 -28.18
N GLU A 286 -3.34 12.04 -28.68
CA GLU A 286 -4.19 13.00 -27.96
C GLU A 286 -5.04 12.35 -26.88
N ASN A 287 -5.27 11.04 -26.94
CA ASN A 287 -6.08 10.31 -25.95
C ASN A 287 -5.32 10.20 -24.62
N LYS A 288 -5.98 10.63 -23.56
CA LYS A 288 -5.44 10.53 -22.21
C LYS A 288 -5.49 9.08 -21.71
N VAL A 289 -4.44 8.67 -21.02
CA VAL A 289 -4.33 7.36 -20.34
C VAL A 289 -3.91 7.62 -18.92
N PHE A 290 -4.55 6.94 -17.98
CA PHE A 290 -4.19 6.98 -16.57
C PHE A 290 -3.57 5.66 -16.11
N GLY A 291 -3.00 5.68 -14.90
CA GLY A 291 -2.34 4.54 -14.31
C GLY A 291 -0.84 4.52 -14.58
N PHE A 292 -0.18 3.45 -14.21
CA PHE A 292 1.28 3.34 -14.27
C PHE A 292 1.72 1.89 -14.44
N PHE A 293 2.73 1.67 -15.26
CA PHE A 293 3.47 0.44 -15.35
C PHE A 293 4.77 0.58 -14.56
N GLU A 294 4.93 -0.22 -13.51
CA GLU A 294 6.06 -0.20 -12.58
C GLU A 294 6.89 -1.46 -12.71
N ALA A 295 8.22 -1.30 -12.76
CA ALA A 295 9.19 -2.36 -12.56
C ALA A 295 10.00 -2.03 -11.30
N ALA A 296 9.82 -2.79 -10.22
CA ALA A 296 10.44 -2.52 -8.93
C ALA A 296 10.89 -3.83 -8.26
N SER A 297 12.15 -3.90 -7.85
CA SER A 297 12.58 -5.01 -7.01
C SER A 297 11.96 -4.90 -5.62
N VAL A 298 11.55 -6.03 -5.08
CA VAL A 298 11.00 -6.13 -3.74
C VAL A 298 11.90 -6.95 -2.82
N SER A 299 12.03 -6.50 -1.59
CA SER A 299 12.62 -7.24 -0.49
C SER A 299 11.65 -7.33 0.69
N TYR A 300 11.74 -8.41 1.44
CA TYR A 300 10.83 -8.75 2.54
C TYR A 300 11.57 -8.77 3.86
N THR A 301 10.96 -8.19 4.86
CA THR A 301 11.45 -8.25 6.24
C THR A 301 10.27 -8.38 7.19
N SER A 302 10.44 -9.12 8.27
CA SER A 302 9.45 -9.18 9.36
C SER A 302 10.06 -8.66 10.66
N TYR A 303 9.23 -8.03 11.48
CA TYR A 303 9.63 -7.54 12.79
C TYR A 303 8.55 -7.84 13.82
N LYS A 304 8.94 -8.55 14.89
CA LYS A 304 8.06 -8.85 16.03
C LYS A 304 8.10 -7.69 17.02
N VAL A 305 6.96 -7.05 17.24
CA VAL A 305 6.86 -5.90 18.14
C VAL A 305 6.78 -6.39 19.59
N ASP A 306 7.78 -6.08 20.38
CA ASP A 306 7.79 -6.36 21.83
C ASP A 306 7.63 -5.06 22.63
N PHE A 307 6.39 -4.74 22.99
CA PHE A 307 6.08 -3.55 23.78
C PHE A 307 6.72 -3.54 25.17
N ARG A 308 7.08 -4.71 25.72
CA ARG A 308 7.69 -4.79 27.06
C ARG A 308 9.11 -4.24 27.09
N ASN A 309 9.79 -4.31 25.96
CA ASN A 309 11.16 -3.84 25.80
C ASN A 309 11.23 -2.38 25.34
N LEU A 310 10.10 -1.75 25.01
CA LEU A 310 10.07 -0.34 24.67
C LEU A 310 10.17 0.49 25.95
N ILE A 311 11.21 1.31 26.02
CA ILE A 311 11.42 2.23 27.17
C ILE A 311 10.21 3.17 27.27
N ASN A 312 9.59 3.20 28.45
CA ASN A 312 8.38 3.98 28.77
C ASN A 312 7.08 3.50 28.10
N ALA A 313 7.06 2.38 27.39
CA ALA A 313 5.81 1.76 27.02
C ALA A 313 5.06 1.34 28.30
N GLN A 314 4.12 2.13 28.72
CA GLN A 314 3.14 1.74 29.75
C GLN A 314 1.92 1.23 28.99
N PRO A 315 1.67 -0.08 28.98
CA PRO A 315 0.46 -0.62 28.39
C PRO A 315 -0.72 0.13 28.97
N SER A 316 -1.49 0.78 28.14
CA SER A 316 -2.66 1.54 28.59
C SER A 316 -3.71 0.56 29.09
N MET A 317 -3.69 0.26 30.37
CA MET A 317 -4.74 -0.50 31.05
C MET A 317 -6.06 0.27 31.17
N THR A 318 -6.12 1.50 30.66
CA THR A 318 -7.21 2.46 30.94
C THR A 318 -8.36 2.43 29.96
N LYS A 319 -8.28 1.68 28.88
CA LYS A 319 -9.42 1.50 27.99
C LYS A 319 -9.97 0.09 28.13
N ILE A 320 -10.84 -0.09 29.10
CA ILE A 320 -11.85 -1.14 29.03
C ILE A 320 -12.90 -0.62 28.05
N PRO A 321 -12.86 -1.01 26.76
CA PRO A 321 -13.99 -0.70 25.93
C PRO A 321 -15.14 -1.53 26.48
N TYR A 322 -16.24 -0.88 26.80
CA TYR A 322 -17.52 -1.53 27.09
C TYR A 322 -18.09 -2.29 25.89
N PHE A 323 -17.29 -2.46 24.86
CA PHE A 323 -17.65 -3.20 23.67
C PHE A 323 -17.17 -4.64 23.85
N LEU A 324 -18.09 -5.56 23.71
CA LEU A 324 -17.78 -6.93 23.28
C LEU A 324 -16.74 -6.82 22.16
N PRO A 325 -15.67 -7.63 22.17
CA PRO A 325 -14.85 -7.73 20.98
C PRO A 325 -15.81 -7.89 19.83
N PRO A 326 -15.64 -7.18 18.72
CA PRO A 326 -16.48 -7.38 17.57
C PRO A 326 -16.53 -8.88 17.36
N GLU A 327 -17.73 -9.45 17.29
CA GLU A 327 -17.86 -10.87 16.95
C GLU A 327 -16.93 -11.10 15.78
N PRO A 328 -16.21 -12.23 15.70
CA PRO A 328 -15.21 -12.46 14.69
C PRO A 328 -15.86 -12.24 13.33
N ILE A 329 -15.77 -11.00 12.84
CA ILE A 329 -16.29 -10.61 11.54
C ILE A 329 -15.30 -11.24 10.56
N GLY A 330 -15.65 -12.38 10.00
CA GLY A 330 -15.16 -12.97 8.76
C GLY A 330 -13.65 -13.02 8.45
N SER A 331 -12.83 -12.24 9.14
CA SER A 331 -11.39 -12.10 8.90
C SER A 331 -10.50 -12.81 9.95
N TRP A 332 -11.09 -13.38 10.99
CA TRP A 332 -10.35 -14.07 12.05
C TRP A 332 -10.04 -15.49 11.62
N LYS A 333 -8.77 -15.86 11.65
CA LYS A 333 -8.33 -17.22 11.36
C LYS A 333 -8.03 -17.92 12.66
N ASN A 334 -8.56 -19.13 12.85
CA ASN A 334 -8.21 -20.00 13.97
C ASN A 334 -6.98 -20.85 13.69
N GLU A 335 -6.42 -20.76 12.47
CA GLU A 335 -5.22 -21.48 12.07
C GLU A 335 -4.03 -20.54 12.10
N VAL A 336 -2.89 -21.06 12.57
CA VAL A 336 -1.63 -20.32 12.58
C VAL A 336 -1.28 -19.91 11.14
N PRO A 337 -1.10 -18.63 10.85
CA PRO A 337 -0.69 -18.20 9.51
C PRO A 337 0.63 -18.90 9.12
N PRO A 338 0.79 -19.33 7.86
CA PRO A 338 1.98 -20.08 7.41
C PRO A 338 3.30 -19.31 7.58
N PHE A 339 3.22 -18.00 7.66
CA PHE A 339 4.35 -17.07 7.82
C PHE A 339 4.53 -16.60 9.27
N TRP A 340 3.76 -17.13 10.24
CA TRP A 340 3.86 -16.72 11.64
C TRP A 340 5.22 -17.10 12.23
N VAL A 341 5.94 -16.11 12.71
CA VAL A 341 7.25 -16.29 13.39
C VAL A 341 7.01 -16.35 14.89
N ASN A 342 7.35 -17.50 15.52
CA ASN A 342 7.22 -17.72 16.98
C ASN A 342 8.29 -16.96 17.77
#